data_fbb2a7cb7a888b216653ab1712aeff95
#
_entry.id   fbb2a7cb7a888b216653ab1712aeff95
#
_cell.length_a   1.000
_cell.length_b   1.000
_cell.length_c   1.000
_cell.angle_alpha   90.00
_cell.angle_beta   90.00
_cell.angle_gamma   90.00
#
_symmetry.space_group_name_H-M   'P 1'
#
loop_
_entity.id
_entity.type
_entity.pdbx_description
1 polymer ?
#
loop_
_entity_poly.entity_id
_entity_poly.type
_entity_poly.pdbx_seq_one_letter_code
_entity_poly.pdbx_strand_id
1 'polypeptide(L)'
;MNKMETTQVITLLAGNYNSIADKSKEQKQMMIVTWYACLADLDYQLVLQAVKKTIIENPYPPTIHDIRKNAIELVNPSTQRNGIEAWEEAYKMICNGLYMTQEEFDRHSPEVKKFFGSVKQVKELAQIDTQTVNTVTKGQFLKQYEVITDRERQQKLLPQNMQDMIGKLADKMSMKQIES
;
A
#
# COMPACT_ATOMS: atom_id res chain seq x y z
N MET A 1 3.12 -5.05 17.88
CA MET A 1 4.48 -5.04 18.47
C MET A 1 4.50 -4.19 19.73
N ASN A 2 5.27 -4.59 20.80
CA ASN A 2 5.41 -3.85 22.07
C ASN A 2 6.77 -3.13 22.17
N LYS A 3 6.98 -2.33 23.27
CA LYS A 3 8.24 -1.55 23.44
C LYS A 3 9.47 -2.44 23.58
N MET A 4 9.36 -3.60 24.22
CA MET A 4 10.50 -4.52 24.39
C MET A 4 10.92 -5.12 23.04
N GLU A 5 9.95 -5.54 22.23
CA GLU A 5 10.17 -6.02 20.85
C GLU A 5 10.77 -4.92 19.98
N THR A 6 10.32 -3.67 20.14
CA THR A 6 10.93 -2.53 19.43
C THR A 6 12.39 -2.33 19.83
N THR A 7 12.71 -2.50 21.12
CA THR A 7 14.10 -2.44 21.59
C THR A 7 14.97 -3.52 20.96
N GLN A 8 14.44 -4.74 20.80
CA GLN A 8 15.15 -5.82 20.11
C GLN A 8 15.41 -5.49 18.63
N VAL A 9 14.44 -4.90 17.94
CA VAL A 9 14.61 -4.42 16.54
C VAL A 9 15.72 -3.37 16.45
N ILE A 10 15.69 -2.37 17.32
CA ILE A 10 16.73 -1.32 17.33
C ILE A 10 18.12 -1.90 17.68
N THR A 11 18.18 -2.87 18.58
CA THR A 11 19.43 -3.57 18.91
C THR A 11 19.98 -4.35 17.72
N LEU A 12 19.11 -5.04 16.97
CA LEU A 12 19.49 -5.75 15.74
C LEU A 12 20.03 -4.77 14.68
N LEU A 13 19.40 -3.63 14.51
CA LEU A 13 19.86 -2.59 13.59
C LEU A 13 21.19 -1.97 14.05
N ALA A 14 21.38 -1.73 15.35
CA ALA A 14 22.64 -1.23 15.90
C ALA A 14 23.80 -2.23 15.72
N GLY A 15 23.51 -3.53 15.74
CA GLY A 15 24.51 -4.57 15.45
C GLY A 15 24.96 -4.61 13.98
N ASN A 16 24.19 -4.02 13.05
CA ASN A 16 24.50 -4.01 11.62
C ASN A 16 24.93 -2.63 11.09
N TYR A 17 24.57 -1.55 11.79
CA TYR A 17 24.81 -0.18 11.32
C TYR A 17 25.48 0.67 12.41
N ASN A 18 26.76 1.00 12.23
CA ASN A 18 27.53 1.81 13.18
C ASN A 18 26.87 3.15 13.50
N SER A 19 26.26 3.80 12.53
CA SER A 19 25.55 5.08 12.73
C SER A 19 24.37 4.99 13.71
N ILE A 20 23.85 3.79 13.97
CA ILE A 20 22.85 3.53 15.03
C ILE A 20 23.57 3.10 16.31
N ALA A 21 24.62 2.29 16.19
CA ALA A 21 25.42 1.83 17.33
C ALA A 21 26.05 3.00 18.11
N ASP A 22 26.53 4.01 17.40
CA ASP A 22 27.24 5.18 17.96
C ASP A 22 26.31 6.24 18.59
N LYS A 23 24.97 6.07 18.46
CA LYS A 23 24.02 6.99 19.09
C LYS A 23 24.10 6.95 20.61
N SER A 24 23.90 8.10 21.26
CA SER A 24 23.81 8.20 22.72
C SER A 24 22.63 7.39 23.26
N LYS A 25 22.64 7.13 24.57
CA LYS A 25 21.56 6.40 25.24
C LYS A 25 20.21 7.13 25.08
N GLU A 26 20.23 8.46 25.18
CA GLU A 26 19.04 9.31 25.01
C GLU A 26 18.51 9.25 23.58
N GLN A 27 19.40 9.29 22.59
CA GLN A 27 19.03 9.17 21.17
C GLN A 27 18.43 7.80 20.86
N LYS A 28 19.00 6.72 21.39
CA LYS A 28 18.45 5.35 21.25
C LYS A 28 17.07 5.25 21.93
N GLN A 29 16.92 5.85 23.11
CA GLN A 29 15.62 5.86 23.80
C GLN A 29 14.55 6.60 22.99
N MET A 30 14.88 7.77 22.44
CA MET A 30 13.94 8.51 21.56
C MET A 30 13.62 7.71 20.30
N MET A 31 14.60 7.05 19.71
CA MET A 31 14.38 6.17 18.55
C MET A 31 13.42 5.04 18.89
N ILE A 32 13.58 4.36 20.03
CA ILE A 32 12.66 3.31 20.48
C ILE A 32 11.23 3.85 20.63
N VAL A 33 11.05 5.02 21.24
CA VAL A 33 9.72 5.63 21.41
C VAL A 33 9.06 5.93 20.07
N THR A 34 9.79 6.55 19.14
CA THR A 34 9.28 6.92 17.82
C THR A 34 8.97 5.67 16.97
N TRP A 35 9.86 4.69 16.97
CA TRP A 35 9.66 3.45 16.23
C TRP A 35 8.50 2.63 16.79
N TYR A 36 8.37 2.56 18.12
CA TYR A 36 7.20 1.93 18.75
C TYR A 36 5.90 2.62 18.31
N ALA A 37 5.83 3.95 18.38
CA ALA A 37 4.63 4.69 17.98
C ALA A 37 4.22 4.43 16.53
N CYS A 38 5.21 4.20 15.64
CA CYS A 38 4.99 4.01 14.21
C CYS A 38 4.85 2.54 13.77
N LEU A 39 5.22 1.55 14.59
CA LEU A 39 5.23 0.13 14.23
C LEU A 39 4.39 -0.74 15.18
N ALA A 40 3.75 -0.16 16.21
CA ALA A 40 3.01 -0.92 17.21
C ALA A 40 1.82 -1.70 16.65
N ASP A 41 1.25 -1.23 15.53
CA ASP A 41 0.14 -1.86 14.81
C ASP A 41 0.55 -3.11 14.01
N LEU A 42 1.85 -3.32 13.79
CA LEU A 42 2.37 -4.47 13.06
C LEU A 42 2.74 -5.62 13.99
N ASP A 43 2.61 -6.83 13.48
CA ASP A 43 3.10 -8.03 14.16
C ASP A 43 4.63 -8.01 14.29
N TYR A 44 5.15 -8.45 15.43
CA TYR A 44 6.60 -8.45 15.68
C TYR A 44 7.39 -9.33 14.71
N GLN A 45 6.88 -10.52 14.41
CA GLN A 45 7.57 -11.43 13.49
C GLN A 45 7.62 -10.86 12.09
N LEU A 46 6.56 -10.21 11.66
CA LEU A 46 6.51 -9.52 10.37
C LEU A 46 7.54 -8.37 10.30
N VAL A 47 7.60 -7.54 11.33
CA VAL A 47 8.60 -6.45 11.41
C VAL A 47 10.01 -7.01 11.40
N LEU A 48 10.26 -8.11 12.12
CA LEU A 48 11.57 -8.75 12.15
C LEU A 48 12.01 -9.27 10.76
N GLN A 49 11.09 -9.86 10.00
CA GLN A 49 11.38 -10.29 8.62
C GLN A 49 11.61 -9.09 7.69
N ALA A 50 10.83 -8.02 7.83
CA ALA A 50 11.02 -6.79 7.07
C ALA A 50 12.39 -6.15 7.35
N VAL A 51 12.82 -6.13 8.62
CA VAL A 51 14.15 -5.65 9.02
C VAL A 51 15.25 -6.50 8.39
N LYS A 52 15.15 -7.83 8.48
CA LYS A 52 16.13 -8.74 7.85
C LYS A 52 16.22 -8.53 6.34
N LYS A 53 15.07 -8.45 5.67
CA LYS A 53 15.00 -8.14 4.23
C LYS A 53 15.73 -6.82 3.93
N THR A 54 15.44 -5.77 4.70
CA THR A 54 16.06 -4.45 4.49
C THR A 54 17.58 -4.48 4.70
N ILE A 55 18.07 -5.21 5.72
CA ILE A 55 19.53 -5.36 5.96
C ILE A 55 20.21 -6.05 4.78
N ILE A 56 19.55 -7.03 4.16
CA ILE A 56 20.11 -7.75 3.00
C ILE A 56 20.14 -6.86 1.75
N GLU A 57 19.09 -6.07 1.54
CA GLU A 57 18.88 -5.28 0.32
C GLU A 57 19.57 -3.92 0.35
N ASN A 58 19.83 -3.36 1.55
CA ASN A 58 20.26 -1.98 1.69
C ASN A 58 21.49 -1.85 2.62
N PRO A 59 22.63 -1.32 2.13
CA PRO A 59 23.81 -1.10 2.93
C PRO A 59 23.68 0.08 3.92
N TYR A 60 22.65 0.91 3.78
CA TYR A 60 22.39 2.07 4.65
C TYR A 60 21.34 1.74 5.73
N PRO A 61 21.43 2.42 6.92
CA PRO A 61 20.45 2.20 7.97
C PRO A 61 19.03 2.56 7.51
N PRO A 62 18.06 1.66 7.73
CA PRO A 62 16.69 1.87 7.25
C PRO A 62 15.97 2.96 8.03
N THR A 63 15.00 3.57 7.37
CA THR A 63 13.99 4.40 7.98
C THR A 63 12.78 3.57 8.41
N ILE A 64 11.90 4.16 9.22
CA ILE A 64 10.60 3.55 9.57
C ILE A 64 9.78 3.26 8.31
N HIS A 65 9.87 4.16 7.32
CA HIS A 65 9.19 3.99 6.02
C HIS A 65 9.64 2.70 5.32
N ASP A 66 10.95 2.44 5.26
CA ASP A 66 11.50 1.26 4.60
C ASP A 66 11.02 -0.04 5.26
N ILE A 67 10.99 -0.06 6.60
CA ILE A 67 10.51 -1.22 7.35
C ILE A 67 9.01 -1.44 7.13
N ARG A 68 8.19 -0.39 7.20
CA ARG A 68 6.75 -0.51 6.93
C ARG A 68 6.46 -0.95 5.50
N LYS A 69 7.17 -0.37 4.53
CA LYS A 69 7.07 -0.75 3.11
C LYS A 69 7.37 -2.24 2.93
N ASN A 70 8.51 -2.71 3.42
CA ASN A 70 8.91 -4.10 3.33
C ASN A 70 7.94 -5.04 4.07
N ALA A 71 7.41 -4.65 5.22
CA ALA A 71 6.40 -5.42 5.95
C ALA A 71 5.11 -5.58 5.13
N ILE A 72 4.63 -4.51 4.51
CA ILE A 72 3.42 -4.54 3.66
C ILE A 72 3.66 -5.42 2.42
N GLU A 73 4.81 -5.32 1.78
CA GLU A 73 5.16 -6.12 0.61
C GLU A 73 5.24 -7.62 0.92
N LEU A 74 5.71 -8.00 2.12
CA LEU A 74 5.78 -9.40 2.54
C LEU A 74 4.40 -10.06 2.70
N VAL A 75 3.38 -9.32 3.13
CA VAL A 75 2.03 -9.86 3.36
C VAL A 75 1.06 -9.61 2.22
N ASN A 76 1.40 -8.72 1.28
CA ASN A 76 0.56 -8.36 0.14
C ASN A 76 1.32 -8.51 -1.19
N PRO A 77 1.55 -9.73 -1.67
CA PRO A 77 2.23 -9.94 -2.96
C PRO A 77 1.47 -9.33 -4.15
N SER A 78 0.17 -9.10 -4.03
CA SER A 78 -0.63 -8.41 -5.05
C SER A 78 -0.22 -6.95 -5.28
N THR A 79 0.42 -6.30 -4.31
CA THR A 79 0.98 -4.94 -4.51
C THR A 79 2.22 -4.94 -5.42
N GLN A 80 2.74 -6.11 -5.79
CA GLN A 80 3.84 -6.27 -6.75
C GLN A 80 3.34 -6.51 -8.17
N ARG A 81 2.01 -6.72 -8.35
CA ARG A 81 1.43 -6.91 -9.68
C ARG A 81 1.67 -5.66 -10.53
N ASN A 82 2.32 -5.84 -11.68
CA ASN A 82 2.59 -4.72 -12.56
C ASN A 82 1.34 -4.31 -13.36
N GLY A 83 1.34 -3.09 -13.88
CA GLY A 83 0.19 -2.57 -14.64
C GLY A 83 -0.14 -3.38 -15.89
N ILE A 84 0.84 -4.09 -16.48
CA ILE A 84 0.63 -4.92 -17.68
C ILE A 84 -0.16 -6.18 -17.30
N GLU A 85 0.18 -6.85 -16.21
CA GLU A 85 -0.55 -8.01 -15.70
C GLU A 85 -1.99 -7.64 -15.29
N ALA A 86 -2.16 -6.46 -14.67
CA ALA A 86 -3.48 -5.94 -14.35
C ALA A 86 -4.28 -5.59 -15.61
N TRP A 87 -3.61 -5.09 -16.67
CA TRP A 87 -4.25 -4.86 -17.96
C TRP A 87 -4.76 -6.13 -18.62
N GLU A 88 -4.05 -7.24 -18.50
CA GLU A 88 -4.51 -8.52 -19.05
C GLU A 88 -5.86 -8.95 -18.43
N GLU A 89 -6.05 -8.74 -17.12
CA GLU A 89 -7.33 -8.98 -16.47
C GLU A 89 -8.40 -7.99 -16.96
N ALA A 90 -8.08 -6.70 -17.01
CA ALA A 90 -8.97 -5.65 -17.48
C ALA A 90 -9.41 -5.89 -18.94
N TYR A 91 -8.48 -6.29 -19.79
CA TYR A 91 -8.76 -6.60 -21.18
C TYR A 91 -9.69 -7.81 -21.35
N LYS A 92 -9.48 -8.88 -20.56
CA LYS A 92 -10.40 -10.03 -20.53
C LYS A 92 -11.81 -9.62 -20.07
N MET A 93 -11.90 -8.70 -19.10
CA MET A 93 -13.20 -8.14 -18.68
C MET A 93 -13.88 -7.40 -19.82
N ILE A 94 -13.16 -6.60 -20.60
CA ILE A 94 -13.70 -5.88 -21.76
C ILE A 94 -14.16 -6.87 -22.84
N CYS A 95 -13.37 -7.87 -23.19
CA CYS A 95 -13.71 -8.86 -24.21
C CYS A 95 -15.00 -9.66 -23.88
N ASN A 96 -15.22 -9.94 -22.59
CA ASN A 96 -16.43 -10.64 -22.12
C ASN A 96 -17.51 -9.67 -21.61
N GLY A 97 -17.29 -8.37 -21.77
CA GLY A 97 -18.05 -7.32 -21.10
C GLY A 97 -19.52 -7.25 -21.47
N LEU A 98 -19.92 -7.59 -22.70
CA LEU A 98 -21.32 -7.52 -23.15
C LEU A 98 -22.29 -8.31 -22.27
N TYR A 99 -21.86 -9.47 -21.79
CA TYR A 99 -22.69 -10.39 -20.97
C TYR A 99 -22.32 -10.36 -19.49
N MET A 100 -21.38 -9.49 -19.07
CA MET A 100 -20.90 -9.44 -17.69
C MET A 100 -22.03 -9.15 -16.70
N THR A 101 -22.09 -9.99 -15.68
CA THR A 101 -22.99 -9.83 -14.53
C THR A 101 -22.29 -9.07 -13.39
N GLN A 102 -23.08 -8.57 -12.42
CA GLN A 102 -22.52 -7.93 -11.23
C GLN A 102 -21.66 -8.90 -10.40
N GLU A 103 -22.08 -10.15 -10.29
CA GLU A 103 -21.33 -11.18 -9.55
C GLU A 103 -19.96 -11.48 -10.17
N GLU A 104 -19.90 -11.52 -11.51
CA GLU A 104 -18.63 -11.70 -12.23
C GLU A 104 -17.70 -10.49 -12.03
N PHE A 105 -18.27 -9.27 -12.15
CA PHE A 105 -17.53 -8.04 -11.91
C PHE A 105 -16.93 -8.01 -10.48
N ASP A 106 -17.69 -8.45 -9.47
CA ASP A 106 -17.27 -8.42 -8.07
C ASP A 106 -16.13 -9.40 -7.75
N ARG A 107 -15.94 -10.43 -8.57
CA ARG A 107 -14.82 -11.41 -8.45
C ARG A 107 -13.48 -10.87 -8.91
N HIS A 108 -13.46 -9.78 -9.66
CA HIS A 108 -12.23 -9.17 -10.16
C HIS A 108 -11.48 -8.38 -9.10
N SER A 109 -10.18 -8.15 -9.34
CA SER A 109 -9.32 -7.44 -8.40
C SER A 109 -9.82 -6.01 -8.12
N PRO A 110 -9.70 -5.53 -6.87
CA PRO A 110 -10.24 -4.23 -6.47
C PRO A 110 -9.70 -3.07 -7.31
N GLU A 111 -8.43 -3.12 -7.69
CA GLU A 111 -7.73 -2.08 -8.46
C GLU A 111 -8.31 -1.98 -9.88
N VAL A 112 -8.59 -3.13 -10.51
CA VAL A 112 -9.20 -3.20 -11.84
C VAL A 112 -10.65 -2.73 -11.79
N LYS A 113 -11.41 -3.15 -10.76
CA LYS A 113 -12.79 -2.67 -10.54
C LYS A 113 -12.87 -1.16 -10.35
N LYS A 114 -11.90 -0.56 -9.65
CA LYS A 114 -11.84 0.91 -9.45
C LYS A 114 -11.66 1.67 -10.77
N PHE A 115 -10.94 1.10 -11.74
CA PHE A 115 -10.81 1.70 -13.06
C PHE A 115 -12.15 1.77 -13.79
N PHE A 116 -12.90 0.67 -13.81
CA PHE A 116 -14.17 0.60 -14.52
C PHE A 116 -15.33 1.27 -13.76
N GLY A 117 -15.28 1.27 -12.42
CA GLY A 117 -16.32 1.83 -11.56
C GLY A 117 -17.63 1.04 -11.56
N SER A 118 -18.06 0.47 -12.69
CA SER A 118 -19.30 -0.29 -12.79
C SER A 118 -19.32 -1.29 -13.96
N VAL A 119 -20.20 -2.29 -13.88
CA VAL A 119 -20.51 -3.23 -14.98
C VAL A 119 -20.95 -2.50 -16.25
N LYS A 120 -21.72 -1.41 -16.10
CA LYS A 120 -22.18 -0.59 -17.23
C LYS A 120 -21.01 -0.07 -18.06
N GLN A 121 -19.98 0.44 -17.41
CA GLN A 121 -18.78 0.96 -18.10
C GLN A 121 -17.97 -0.13 -18.79
N VAL A 122 -17.93 -1.33 -18.22
CA VAL A 122 -17.31 -2.49 -18.91
C VAL A 122 -18.07 -2.82 -20.19
N LYS A 123 -19.41 -2.83 -20.15
CA LYS A 123 -20.27 -3.07 -21.32
C LYS A 123 -20.11 -2.00 -22.39
N GLU A 124 -19.97 -0.75 -22.02
CA GLU A 124 -19.70 0.36 -22.95
C GLU A 124 -18.34 0.19 -23.63
N LEU A 125 -17.31 -0.14 -22.88
CA LEU A 125 -15.97 -0.40 -23.43
C LEU A 125 -15.91 -1.64 -24.32
N ALA A 126 -16.73 -2.66 -24.04
CA ALA A 126 -16.83 -3.86 -24.88
C ALA A 126 -17.42 -3.60 -26.29
N GLN A 127 -18.05 -2.43 -26.50
CA GLN A 127 -18.58 -2.01 -27.81
C GLN A 127 -17.58 -1.17 -28.61
N ILE A 128 -16.46 -0.80 -28.03
CA ILE A 128 -15.42 -0.02 -28.68
C ILE A 128 -14.53 -0.95 -29.52
N ASP A 129 -14.02 -0.45 -30.62
CA ASP A 129 -13.10 -1.21 -31.48
C ASP A 129 -11.84 -1.63 -30.73
N THR A 130 -11.32 -2.80 -31.09
CA THR A 130 -10.16 -3.41 -30.45
C THR A 130 -8.89 -2.55 -30.55
N GLN A 131 -8.73 -1.76 -31.63
CA GLN A 131 -7.56 -0.90 -31.79
C GLN A 131 -7.59 0.24 -30.77
N THR A 132 -8.73 0.90 -30.60
CA THR A 132 -8.93 1.96 -29.60
C THR A 132 -8.77 1.43 -28.19
N VAL A 133 -9.29 0.24 -27.88
CA VAL A 133 -9.10 -0.42 -26.57
C VAL A 133 -7.63 -0.67 -26.29
N ASN A 134 -6.88 -1.21 -27.23
CA ASN A 134 -5.47 -1.55 -27.05
C ASN A 134 -4.50 -0.35 -27.06
N THR A 135 -4.94 0.80 -27.54
CA THR A 135 -4.12 2.02 -27.57
C THR A 135 -4.56 3.03 -26.53
N VAL A 136 -5.75 3.58 -26.65
CA VAL A 136 -6.26 4.67 -25.81
C VAL A 136 -6.65 4.15 -24.42
N THR A 137 -7.53 3.12 -24.38
CA THR A 137 -8.04 2.60 -23.11
C THR A 137 -6.92 1.98 -22.27
N LYS A 138 -6.01 1.23 -22.90
CA LYS A 138 -4.82 0.68 -22.24
C LYS A 138 -3.94 1.78 -21.63
N GLY A 139 -3.67 2.85 -22.38
CA GLY A 139 -2.87 3.97 -21.89
C GLY A 139 -3.51 4.68 -20.69
N GLN A 140 -4.82 4.87 -20.71
CA GLN A 140 -5.58 5.43 -19.59
C GLN A 140 -5.58 4.49 -18.39
N PHE A 141 -5.80 3.19 -18.62
CA PHE A 141 -5.75 2.18 -17.57
C PHE A 141 -4.41 2.18 -16.83
N LEU A 142 -3.30 2.10 -17.56
CA LEU A 142 -1.96 2.04 -16.94
C LEU A 142 -1.68 3.26 -16.06
N LYS A 143 -2.04 4.46 -16.54
CA LYS A 143 -1.88 5.70 -15.75
C LYS A 143 -2.75 5.70 -14.48
N GLN A 144 -4.01 5.30 -14.61
CA GLN A 144 -4.91 5.28 -13.44
C GLN A 144 -4.54 4.15 -12.47
N TYR A 145 -4.12 3.00 -12.97
CA TYR A 145 -3.67 1.87 -12.16
C TYR A 145 -2.49 2.25 -11.27
N GLU A 146 -1.48 2.94 -11.82
CA GLU A 146 -0.35 3.46 -11.04
C GLU A 146 -0.83 4.40 -9.92
N VAL A 147 -1.70 5.35 -10.22
CA VAL A 147 -2.26 6.27 -9.21
C VAL A 147 -3.06 5.54 -8.14
N ILE A 148 -3.88 4.54 -8.51
CA ILE A 148 -4.71 3.77 -7.58
C ILE A 148 -3.80 2.95 -6.65
N THR A 149 -2.85 2.23 -7.21
CA THR A 149 -1.94 1.37 -6.44
C THR A 149 -1.01 2.17 -5.52
N ASP A 150 -0.53 3.32 -5.96
CA ASP A 150 0.28 4.20 -5.12
C ASP A 150 -0.52 4.78 -3.94
N ARG A 151 -1.76 5.21 -4.17
CA ARG A 151 -2.63 5.69 -3.09
C ARG A 151 -2.92 4.58 -2.06
N GLU A 152 -3.21 3.37 -2.50
CA GLU A 152 -3.43 2.23 -1.61
C GLU A 152 -2.17 1.88 -0.82
N ARG A 153 -1.01 1.91 -1.48
CA ARG A 153 0.28 1.70 -0.82
C ARG A 153 0.53 2.76 0.25
N GLN A 154 0.34 4.04 -0.08
CA GLN A 154 0.51 5.14 0.88
C GLN A 154 -0.45 5.02 2.06
N GLN A 155 -1.70 4.66 1.81
CA GLN A 155 -2.69 4.46 2.88
C GLN A 155 -2.28 3.31 3.81
N LYS A 156 -1.83 2.17 3.27
CA LYS A 156 -1.33 1.03 4.05
C LYS A 156 -0.05 1.35 4.84
N LEU A 157 0.75 2.33 4.39
CA LEU A 157 1.94 2.78 5.10
C LEU A 157 1.63 3.55 6.38
N LEU A 158 0.44 4.14 6.51
CA LEU A 158 0.04 4.83 7.73
C LEU A 158 -0.31 3.83 8.84
N PRO A 159 0.18 4.03 10.07
CA PRO A 159 -0.26 3.26 11.24
C PRO A 159 -1.78 3.34 11.42
N GLN A 160 -2.42 2.24 11.84
CA GLN A 160 -3.87 2.15 11.99
C GLN A 160 -4.43 3.26 12.89
N ASN A 161 -3.77 3.53 14.02
CA ASN A 161 -4.16 4.61 14.93
C ASN A 161 -4.13 6.00 14.27
N MET A 162 -3.22 6.24 13.33
CA MET A 162 -3.18 7.49 12.55
C MET A 162 -4.29 7.54 11.52
N GLN A 163 -4.60 6.44 10.85
CA GLN A 163 -5.72 6.36 9.91
C GLN A 163 -7.04 6.67 10.62
N ASP A 164 -7.26 6.08 11.79
CA ASP A 164 -8.45 6.29 12.61
C ASP A 164 -8.57 7.76 13.09
N MET A 165 -7.44 8.37 13.46
CA MET A 165 -7.40 9.77 13.86
C MET A 165 -7.70 10.71 12.69
N ILE A 166 -7.10 10.47 11.52
CA ILE A 166 -7.35 11.24 10.29
C ILE A 166 -8.83 11.15 9.90
N GLY A 167 -9.42 9.94 9.95
CA GLY A 167 -10.85 9.75 9.68
C GLY A 167 -11.73 10.61 10.60
N LYS A 168 -11.51 10.53 11.91
CA LYS A 168 -12.25 11.35 12.89
C LYS A 168 -12.08 12.86 12.68
N LEU A 169 -10.90 13.31 12.27
CA LEU A 169 -10.66 14.72 11.97
C LEU A 169 -11.38 15.15 10.69
N ALA A 170 -11.35 14.32 9.65
CA ALA A 170 -12.07 14.57 8.40
C ALA A 170 -13.58 14.69 8.62
N ASP A 171 -14.18 13.77 9.38
CA ASP A 171 -15.60 13.81 9.75
C ASP A 171 -15.96 15.09 10.51
N LYS A 172 -15.12 15.51 11.45
CA LYS A 172 -15.33 16.74 12.23
C LYS A 172 -15.23 18.00 11.36
N MET A 173 -14.36 17.99 10.34
CA MET A 173 -14.22 19.12 9.41
C MET A 173 -15.41 19.20 8.44
N SER A 174 -15.90 18.06 7.94
CA SER A 174 -17.07 18.00 7.06
C SER A 174 -18.35 18.47 7.77
N MET A 175 -18.55 18.13 9.05
CA MET A 175 -19.67 18.62 9.85
C MET A 175 -19.65 20.15 10.02
N LYS A 176 -18.48 20.75 10.23
CA LYS A 176 -18.34 22.21 10.34
C LYS A 176 -18.64 22.97 9.05
N GLN A 177 -18.44 22.33 7.88
CA GLN A 177 -18.76 22.96 6.59
C GLN A 177 -20.27 22.92 6.26
N ILE A 178 -21.05 22.08 6.92
CA ILE A 178 -22.49 21.97 6.72
C ILE A 178 -23.24 22.98 7.64
N GLU A 179 -22.60 23.42 8.75
CA GLU A 179 -23.18 24.35 9.73
C GLU A 179 -22.83 25.82 9.44
N SER A 180 -22.04 26.11 8.43
CA SER A 180 -21.64 27.47 7.96
C SER A 180 -22.32 27.83 6.64
#